data_736a57ae95b789af46bed2dac9c47d41
#
_entry.id   736a57ae95b789af46bed2dac9c47d41
#
_cell.length_a   1.000
_cell.length_b   1.000
_cell.length_c   1.000
_cell.angle_alpha   90.00
_cell.angle_beta   90.00
_cell.angle_gamma   90.00
#
_symmetry.space_group_name_H-M   'P 1'
#
loop_
_entity.id
_entity.type
_entity.pdbx_description
1 polymer ?
#
loop_
_entity_poly.entity_id
_entity_poly.type
_entity_poly.pdbx_seq_one_letter_code
_entity_poly.pdbx_strand_id
1 'polypeptide(L)'
;MDVKNDFLHGDLHEEIYMKLPSSMANSSPHDVCKLKRSLYGLKQAPPAWFEKFRSSILSFSFTQSQYDSSLFFHTSALGIVLLLVYVDDIIITGIDYSLITKLQQLLHTTFHIKDLGQLTYFLGLEVHHWASGIFVNQHKYIQYLITLAGLEDTSSVDTPMEVNVKYRKDEGDLLDDPTLYRRLVGSLIYLTTTRHDISYAVHQASQFMTSPRHFHLAVV
;
A
#
# COMPACT_ATOMS: atom_id res chain seq x y z
N MET A 1 -6.90 11.28 1.53
CA MET A 1 -6.81 12.19 0.36
C MET A 1 -6.18 11.40 -0.78
N ASP A 2 -6.49 11.73 -2.03
CA ASP A 2 -6.04 11.01 -3.23
C ASP A 2 -5.39 11.99 -4.22
N VAL A 3 -4.24 11.62 -4.79
CA VAL A 3 -3.48 12.45 -5.72
C VAL A 3 -3.83 12.08 -7.16
N LYS A 4 -4.47 12.99 -7.86
CA LYS A 4 -4.78 12.75 -9.27
C LYS A 4 -3.52 12.88 -10.12
N ASN A 5 -3.16 11.81 -10.85
CA ASN A 5 -2.01 11.77 -11.76
C ASN A 5 -0.69 12.15 -11.06
N ASP A 6 -0.44 11.55 -9.88
CA ASP A 6 0.70 11.77 -9.00
C ASP A 6 2.05 11.85 -9.74
N PHE A 7 2.37 10.85 -10.56
CA PHE A 7 3.64 10.80 -11.28
C PHE A 7 3.83 11.92 -12.33
N LEU A 8 2.75 12.50 -12.86
CA LEU A 8 2.84 13.61 -13.81
C LEU A 8 3.30 14.93 -13.17
N HIS A 9 3.32 15.00 -11.84
CA HIS A 9 3.82 16.15 -11.10
C HIS A 9 5.35 16.14 -10.91
N GLY A 10 6.01 14.97 -11.06
CA GLY A 10 7.46 14.83 -10.86
C GLY A 10 8.26 15.56 -11.94
N ASP A 11 9.25 16.36 -11.56
CA ASP A 11 10.18 17.00 -12.47
C ASP A 11 11.33 16.03 -12.79
N LEU A 12 11.71 15.90 -14.07
CA LEU A 12 12.80 15.04 -14.50
C LEU A 12 14.09 15.83 -14.53
N HIS A 13 15.11 15.34 -13.82
CA HIS A 13 16.47 15.90 -13.85
C HIS A 13 17.30 15.31 -14.99
N GLU A 14 16.96 14.13 -15.45
CA GLU A 14 17.63 13.42 -16.54
C GLU A 14 16.99 13.74 -17.89
N GLU A 15 17.80 13.71 -18.94
CA GLU A 15 17.31 13.83 -20.31
C GLU A 15 16.69 12.52 -20.79
N ILE A 16 15.36 12.47 -20.81
CA ILE A 16 14.60 11.31 -21.25
C ILE A 16 13.85 11.64 -22.53
N TYR A 17 13.99 10.77 -23.51
CA TYR A 17 13.35 10.88 -24.80
C TYR A 17 12.41 9.71 -25.04
N MET A 18 11.26 9.98 -25.64
CA MET A 18 10.30 8.94 -26.07
C MET A 18 9.94 9.12 -27.54
N LYS A 19 9.52 8.04 -28.19
CA LYS A 19 8.94 8.09 -29.53
C LYS A 19 7.65 8.92 -29.49
N LEU A 20 7.39 9.63 -30.57
CA LEU A 20 6.15 10.37 -30.69
C LEU A 20 4.93 9.44 -30.65
N PRO A 21 3.83 9.86 -30.02
CA PRO A 21 2.58 9.13 -30.11
C PRO A 21 2.11 8.97 -31.55
N SER A 22 1.48 7.85 -31.86
CA SER A 22 0.98 7.57 -33.23
C SER A 22 -0.02 8.61 -33.76
N SER A 23 -0.68 9.34 -32.89
CA SER A 23 -1.57 10.47 -33.25
C SER A 23 -0.84 11.67 -33.80
N MET A 24 0.50 11.77 -33.70
CA MET A 24 1.34 12.82 -34.26
C MET A 24 2.03 12.36 -35.56
N ALA A 25 1.35 11.58 -36.39
CA ALA A 25 1.88 10.87 -37.54
C ALA A 25 2.46 11.75 -38.66
N ASN A 26 2.35 13.08 -38.59
CA ASN A 26 2.92 14.02 -39.60
C ASN A 26 4.39 14.37 -39.29
N SER A 27 4.99 13.76 -38.28
CA SER A 27 6.38 13.98 -37.86
C SER A 27 7.32 13.01 -38.58
N SER A 28 8.61 13.35 -38.69
CA SER A 28 9.61 12.44 -39.22
C SER A 28 9.69 11.13 -38.38
N PRO A 29 9.93 9.95 -38.99
CA PRO A 29 10.09 8.70 -38.27
C PRO A 29 11.20 8.69 -37.19
N HIS A 30 12.09 9.68 -37.27
CA HIS A 30 13.22 9.87 -36.32
C HIS A 30 12.95 10.90 -35.24
N ASP A 31 11.81 11.59 -35.30
CA ASP A 31 11.47 12.60 -34.30
C ASP A 31 11.16 11.94 -32.94
N VAL A 32 11.69 12.55 -31.88
CA VAL A 32 11.48 12.13 -30.50
C VAL A 32 11.03 13.31 -29.64
N CYS A 33 10.24 13.01 -28.62
CA CYS A 33 9.86 13.97 -27.58
C CYS A 33 10.85 13.94 -26.43
N LYS A 34 11.44 15.08 -26.06
CA LYS A 34 12.13 15.23 -24.76
C LYS A 34 11.07 15.45 -23.69
N LEU A 35 11.05 14.57 -22.69
CA LEU A 35 10.14 14.69 -21.56
C LEU A 35 10.64 15.77 -20.59
N LYS A 36 9.75 16.66 -20.17
CA LYS A 36 10.00 17.68 -19.14
C LYS A 36 9.51 17.22 -17.75
N ARG A 37 8.51 16.36 -17.75
CA ARG A 37 7.91 15.80 -16.53
C ARG A 37 7.84 14.29 -16.66
N SER A 38 7.75 13.61 -15.52
CA SER A 38 7.63 12.16 -15.48
C SER A 38 6.28 11.68 -16.03
N LEU A 39 6.29 10.45 -16.53
CA LEU A 39 5.11 9.75 -17.04
C LEU A 39 4.99 8.41 -16.33
N TYR A 40 3.78 7.87 -16.27
CA TYR A 40 3.55 6.50 -15.81
C TYR A 40 4.39 5.50 -16.62
N GLY A 41 4.92 4.49 -15.94
CA GLY A 41 5.79 3.48 -16.55
C GLY A 41 7.29 3.82 -16.59
N LEU A 42 7.69 5.06 -16.28
CA LEU A 42 9.10 5.40 -16.11
C LEU A 42 9.60 4.97 -14.73
N LYS A 43 10.78 4.36 -14.64
CA LYS A 43 11.45 4.03 -13.38
C LYS A 43 11.66 5.25 -12.48
N GLN A 44 11.90 6.41 -13.09
CA GLN A 44 12.16 7.68 -12.40
C GLN A 44 10.89 8.38 -11.89
N ALA A 45 9.70 7.94 -12.33
CA ALA A 45 8.46 8.65 -11.99
C ALA A 45 8.15 8.66 -10.49
N PRO A 46 8.18 7.52 -9.77
CA PRO A 46 7.92 7.52 -8.33
C PRO A 46 8.94 8.34 -7.52
N PRO A 47 10.27 8.22 -7.73
CA PRO A 47 11.24 9.07 -7.03
C PRO A 47 11.08 10.57 -7.34
N ALA A 48 10.82 10.95 -8.60
CA ALA A 48 10.65 12.35 -8.99
C ALA A 48 9.39 12.98 -8.36
N TRP A 49 8.30 12.22 -8.31
CA TRP A 49 7.08 12.60 -7.60
C TRP A 49 7.34 12.80 -6.10
N PHE A 50 7.92 11.79 -5.46
CA PHE A 50 8.17 11.83 -4.02
C PHE A 50 9.10 12.96 -3.63
N GLU A 51 10.17 13.23 -4.39
CA GLU A 51 11.11 14.32 -4.10
C GLU A 51 10.43 15.69 -4.19
N LYS A 52 9.58 15.90 -5.19
CA LYS A 52 8.81 17.15 -5.32
C LYS A 52 7.81 17.32 -4.17
N PHE A 53 7.09 16.25 -3.84
CA PHE A 53 6.17 16.23 -2.71
C PHE A 53 6.92 16.53 -1.41
N ARG A 54 8.00 15.79 -1.13
CA ARG A 54 8.87 15.95 0.04
C ARG A 54 9.35 17.39 0.18
N SER A 55 9.89 17.96 -0.87
CA SER A 55 10.40 19.34 -0.86
C SER A 55 9.31 20.35 -0.51
N SER A 56 8.10 20.17 -1.04
CA SER A 56 6.95 21.02 -0.72
C SER A 56 6.52 20.90 0.74
N ILE A 57 6.50 19.68 1.29
CA ILE A 57 6.12 19.45 2.69
C ILE A 57 7.18 20.00 3.66
N LEU A 58 8.47 19.81 3.36
CA LEU A 58 9.55 20.36 4.17
C LEU A 58 9.53 21.91 4.16
N SER A 59 9.23 22.53 3.01
CA SER A 59 9.09 24.00 2.92
C SER A 59 7.90 24.54 3.75
N PHE A 60 6.92 23.69 4.04
CA PHE A 60 5.78 24.00 4.90
C PHE A 60 6.05 23.70 6.39
N SER A 61 7.32 23.62 6.78
CA SER A 61 7.78 23.41 8.17
C SER A 61 7.45 22.05 8.78
N PHE A 62 7.16 21.04 7.97
CA PHE A 62 7.12 19.66 8.43
C PHE A 62 8.54 19.07 8.49
N THR A 63 8.72 18.11 9.37
CA THR A 63 9.94 17.31 9.50
C THR A 63 9.65 15.89 9.03
N GLN A 64 10.52 15.33 8.20
CA GLN A 64 10.44 13.92 7.80
C GLN A 64 10.99 13.03 8.92
N SER A 65 10.32 11.92 9.19
CA SER A 65 10.80 10.93 10.16
C SER A 65 12.13 10.31 9.69
N GLN A 66 13.03 10.07 10.63
CA GLN A 66 14.28 9.35 10.38
C GLN A 66 14.09 7.83 10.23
N TYR A 67 12.98 7.30 10.73
CA TYR A 67 12.70 5.86 10.76
C TYR A 67 11.74 5.41 9.67
N ASP A 68 10.93 6.32 9.16
CA ASP A 68 9.97 6.07 8.10
C ASP A 68 9.92 7.26 7.15
N SER A 69 10.43 7.07 5.95
CA SER A 69 10.50 8.12 4.93
C SER A 69 9.12 8.58 4.41
N SER A 70 8.08 7.79 4.64
CA SER A 70 6.71 8.13 4.25
C SER A 70 6.00 9.01 5.28
N LEU A 71 6.53 9.13 6.50
CA LEU A 71 5.94 9.85 7.61
C LEU A 71 6.58 11.24 7.79
N PHE A 72 5.73 12.25 7.79
CA PHE A 72 6.10 13.64 8.12
C PHE A 72 5.30 14.10 9.32
N PHE A 73 5.89 14.98 10.13
CA PHE A 73 5.22 15.54 11.30
C PHE A 73 5.58 17.01 11.50
N HIS A 74 4.64 17.73 12.12
CA HIS A 74 4.85 19.10 12.59
C HIS A 74 4.35 19.20 14.03
N THR A 75 5.17 19.79 14.91
CA THR A 75 4.80 20.03 16.31
C THR A 75 4.53 21.51 16.49
N SER A 76 3.31 21.86 16.91
CA SER A 76 2.87 23.21 17.24
C SER A 76 2.55 23.33 18.73
N ALA A 77 2.22 24.54 19.18
CA ALA A 77 1.73 24.76 20.55
C ALA A 77 0.40 24.03 20.86
N LEU A 78 -0.38 23.71 19.82
CA LEU A 78 -1.64 22.96 19.93
C LEU A 78 -1.45 21.45 19.91
N GLY A 79 -0.25 20.97 19.54
CA GLY A 79 0.11 19.57 19.49
C GLY A 79 0.73 19.14 18.16
N ILE A 80 0.64 17.86 17.85
CA ILE A 80 1.27 17.28 16.67
C ILE A 80 0.27 17.09 15.53
N VAL A 81 0.74 17.35 14.29
CA VAL A 81 0.07 16.96 13.05
C VAL A 81 0.97 15.97 12.33
N LEU A 82 0.40 14.85 11.92
CA LEU A 82 1.07 13.77 11.18
C LEU A 82 0.55 13.75 9.74
N LEU A 83 1.44 13.49 8.82
CA LEU A 83 1.16 13.29 7.40
C LEU A 83 1.85 12.00 6.98
N LEU A 84 1.09 11.02 6.51
CA LEU A 84 1.57 9.75 5.97
C LEU A 84 1.27 9.71 4.47
N VAL A 85 2.27 9.35 3.67
CA VAL A 85 2.17 9.26 2.20
C VAL A 85 2.43 7.83 1.75
N TYR A 86 1.53 7.29 0.97
CA TYR A 86 1.72 6.00 0.33
C TYR A 86 1.29 6.07 -1.14
N VAL A 87 2.27 6.27 -2.01
CA VAL A 87 2.07 6.50 -3.45
C VAL A 87 1.14 7.70 -3.69
N ASP A 88 -0.10 7.46 -4.06
CA ASP A 88 -1.19 8.41 -4.32
C ASP A 88 -2.11 8.66 -3.11
N ASP A 89 -2.04 7.80 -2.10
CA ASP A 89 -2.82 7.95 -0.88
C ASP A 89 -2.10 8.79 0.18
N ILE A 90 -2.81 9.77 0.75
CA ILE A 90 -2.30 10.63 1.82
C ILE A 90 -3.27 10.63 3.00
N ILE A 91 -2.73 10.35 4.19
CA ILE A 91 -3.44 10.46 5.46
C ILE A 91 -2.89 11.66 6.24
N ILE A 92 -3.78 12.51 6.70
CA ILE A 92 -3.46 13.63 7.60
C ILE A 92 -4.24 13.43 8.88
N THR A 93 -3.58 13.53 10.03
CA THR A 93 -4.21 13.44 11.35
C THR A 93 -3.51 14.37 12.35
N GLY A 94 -4.22 14.79 13.36
CA GLY A 94 -3.68 15.66 14.42
C GLY A 94 -4.75 16.48 15.10
N ILE A 95 -4.35 17.31 16.05
CA ILE A 95 -5.25 18.15 16.84
C ILE A 95 -5.22 19.63 16.43
N ASP A 96 -4.25 20.05 15.64
CA ASP A 96 -4.19 21.41 15.09
C ASP A 96 -4.96 21.49 13.75
N TYR A 97 -6.27 21.67 13.85
CA TYR A 97 -7.15 21.76 12.67
C TYR A 97 -6.83 22.95 11.76
N SER A 98 -6.28 24.04 12.30
CA SER A 98 -5.87 25.21 11.51
C SER A 98 -4.69 24.84 10.59
N LEU A 99 -3.71 24.12 11.13
CA LEU A 99 -2.57 23.64 10.37
C LEU A 99 -2.99 22.59 9.33
N ILE A 100 -3.88 21.67 9.70
CA ILE A 100 -4.44 20.65 8.79
C ILE A 100 -5.12 21.33 7.60
N THR A 101 -5.97 22.32 7.84
CA THR A 101 -6.66 23.05 6.74
C THR A 101 -5.68 23.77 5.80
N LYS A 102 -4.66 24.41 6.35
CA LYS A 102 -3.60 25.07 5.54
C LYS A 102 -2.81 24.06 4.72
N LEU A 103 -2.48 22.90 5.31
CA LEU A 103 -1.79 21.80 4.61
C LEU A 103 -2.66 21.25 3.47
N GLN A 104 -3.94 21.02 3.70
CA GLN A 104 -4.90 20.58 2.68
C GLN A 104 -4.98 21.58 1.52
N GLN A 105 -5.02 22.89 1.81
CA GLN A 105 -4.99 23.93 0.77
C GLN A 105 -3.70 23.93 -0.03
N LEU A 106 -2.54 23.79 0.62
CA LEU A 106 -1.25 23.66 -0.06
C LEU A 106 -1.26 22.46 -1.01
N LEU A 107 -1.67 21.31 -0.53
CA LEU A 107 -1.72 20.06 -1.31
C LEU A 107 -2.69 20.18 -2.49
N HIS A 108 -3.85 20.79 -2.28
CA HIS A 108 -4.83 21.01 -3.34
C HIS A 108 -4.28 21.95 -4.43
N THR A 109 -3.63 23.04 -4.05
CA THR A 109 -3.13 24.04 -5.02
C THR A 109 -1.89 23.54 -5.78
N THR A 110 -1.02 22.77 -5.11
CA THR A 110 0.27 22.33 -5.70
C THR A 110 0.13 21.05 -6.50
N PHE A 111 -0.69 20.10 -6.05
CA PHE A 111 -0.76 18.74 -6.59
C PHE A 111 -2.17 18.33 -7.05
N HIS A 112 -3.14 19.23 -6.98
CA HIS A 112 -4.55 18.95 -7.32
C HIS A 112 -5.15 17.75 -6.55
N ILE A 113 -4.73 17.58 -5.30
CA ILE A 113 -5.17 16.50 -4.43
C ILE A 113 -6.64 16.68 -4.06
N LYS A 114 -7.41 15.59 -4.18
CA LYS A 114 -8.80 15.56 -3.75
C LYS A 114 -8.88 15.17 -2.28
N ASP A 115 -9.60 15.98 -1.50
CA ASP A 115 -9.99 15.58 -0.15
C ASP A 115 -11.14 14.57 -0.22
N LEU A 116 -10.94 13.40 0.37
CA LEU A 116 -11.92 12.32 0.47
C LEU A 116 -12.70 12.35 1.78
N GLY A 117 -12.42 13.33 2.64
CA GLY A 117 -13.03 13.45 3.97
C GLY A 117 -12.41 12.47 4.98
N GLN A 118 -13.25 11.97 5.88
CA GLN A 118 -12.83 11.07 6.95
C GLN A 118 -12.31 9.73 6.37
N LEU A 119 -11.24 9.21 6.96
CA LEU A 119 -10.65 7.94 6.54
C LEU A 119 -11.61 6.78 6.80
N THR A 120 -12.01 6.07 5.74
CA THR A 120 -12.88 4.89 5.80
C THR A 120 -12.21 3.63 5.28
N TYR A 121 -11.18 3.79 4.46
CA TYR A 121 -10.45 2.68 3.84
C TYR A 121 -9.02 3.09 3.53
N PHE A 122 -8.05 2.21 3.83
CA PHE A 122 -6.64 2.43 3.54
C PHE A 122 -5.90 1.10 3.39
N LEU A 123 -5.30 0.86 2.24
CA LEU A 123 -4.48 -0.33 1.97
C LEU A 123 -5.13 -1.67 2.36
N GLY A 124 -6.42 -1.84 2.13
CA GLY A 124 -7.13 -3.06 2.50
C GLY A 124 -7.70 -3.08 3.92
N LEU A 125 -7.42 -2.04 4.72
CA LEU A 125 -7.99 -1.84 6.04
C LEU A 125 -9.27 -1.01 5.94
N GLU A 126 -10.36 -1.48 6.52
CA GLU A 126 -11.62 -0.75 6.69
C GLU A 126 -11.58 -0.03 8.04
N VAL A 127 -11.82 1.27 8.03
CA VAL A 127 -11.74 2.13 9.22
C VAL A 127 -13.14 2.63 9.59
N HIS A 128 -13.58 2.29 10.79
CA HIS A 128 -14.88 2.67 11.32
C HIS A 128 -14.70 3.62 12.50
N HIS A 129 -15.39 4.76 12.45
CA HIS A 129 -15.33 5.79 13.48
C HIS A 129 -16.57 5.71 14.36
N TRP A 130 -16.38 5.48 15.66
CA TRP A 130 -17.42 5.47 16.67
C TRP A 130 -17.15 6.54 17.72
N ALA A 131 -18.15 6.89 18.51
CA ALA A 131 -17.99 7.85 19.60
C ALA A 131 -16.95 7.40 20.64
N SER A 132 -16.73 6.10 20.78
CA SER A 132 -15.77 5.47 21.70
C SER A 132 -14.36 5.28 21.12
N GLY A 133 -14.15 5.54 19.82
CA GLY A 133 -12.84 5.35 19.17
C GLY A 133 -12.92 4.91 17.72
N ILE A 134 -11.79 4.39 17.25
CA ILE A 134 -11.63 3.91 15.89
C ILE A 134 -11.52 2.38 15.91
N PHE A 135 -12.33 1.71 15.10
CA PHE A 135 -12.25 0.28 14.88
C PHE A 135 -11.74 -0.01 13.46
N VAL A 136 -10.75 -0.89 13.37
CA VAL A 136 -10.14 -1.28 12.09
C VAL A 136 -10.34 -2.77 11.86
N ASN A 137 -10.79 -3.15 10.67
CA ASN A 137 -10.91 -4.53 10.24
C ASN A 137 -10.48 -4.72 8.77
N GLN A 138 -10.54 -5.96 8.30
CA GLN A 138 -10.21 -6.34 6.92
C GLN A 138 -11.32 -7.24 6.32
N HIS A 139 -12.58 -6.90 6.55
CA HIS A 139 -13.69 -7.76 6.15
C HIS A 139 -13.69 -8.04 4.64
N LYS A 140 -13.58 -7.03 3.80
CA LYS A 140 -13.51 -7.20 2.33
C LYS A 140 -12.30 -8.02 1.90
N TYR A 141 -11.18 -7.84 2.58
CA TYR A 141 -9.97 -8.61 2.30
C TYR A 141 -10.13 -10.08 2.67
N ILE A 142 -10.79 -10.39 3.78
CA ILE A 142 -11.14 -11.77 4.17
C ILE A 142 -12.02 -12.42 3.11
N GLN A 143 -13.06 -11.72 2.63
CA GLN A 143 -13.93 -12.25 1.56
C GLN A 143 -13.13 -12.56 0.29
N TYR A 144 -12.21 -11.66 -0.10
CA TYR A 144 -11.32 -11.93 -1.22
C TYR A 144 -10.45 -13.17 -1.00
N LEU A 145 -9.92 -13.40 0.22
CA LEU A 145 -9.10 -14.59 0.52
C LEU A 145 -9.92 -15.88 0.48
N ILE A 146 -11.13 -15.86 1.00
CA ILE A 146 -12.05 -17.01 0.93
C ILE A 146 -12.29 -17.40 -0.53
N THR A 147 -12.61 -16.44 -1.40
CA THR A 147 -12.78 -16.66 -2.84
C THR A 147 -11.48 -17.14 -3.50
N LEU A 148 -10.33 -16.57 -3.15
CA LEU A 148 -9.04 -16.99 -3.68
C LEU A 148 -8.69 -18.44 -3.33
N ALA A 149 -9.08 -18.88 -2.13
CA ALA A 149 -8.88 -20.25 -1.66
C ALA A 149 -9.95 -21.24 -2.17
N GLY A 150 -11.04 -20.74 -2.80
CA GLY A 150 -12.18 -21.57 -3.24
C GLY A 150 -12.98 -22.17 -2.09
N LEU A 151 -13.11 -21.42 -0.99
CA LEU A 151 -13.72 -21.87 0.27
C LEU A 151 -15.09 -21.23 0.55
N GLU A 152 -15.76 -20.66 -0.45
CA GLU A 152 -17.04 -19.95 -0.27
C GLU A 152 -18.15 -20.83 0.33
N ASP A 153 -18.16 -22.11 0.00
CA ASP A 153 -19.19 -23.07 0.43
C ASP A 153 -18.73 -23.95 1.61
N THR A 154 -17.60 -23.63 2.24
CA THR A 154 -17.07 -24.43 3.35
C THR A 154 -17.54 -23.93 4.71
N SER A 155 -17.69 -24.85 5.66
CA SER A 155 -17.97 -24.51 7.06
C SER A 155 -16.73 -24.00 7.76
N SER A 156 -16.91 -23.06 8.70
CA SER A 156 -15.83 -22.60 9.57
C SER A 156 -15.36 -23.70 10.53
N VAL A 157 -14.07 -23.64 10.89
CA VAL A 157 -13.47 -24.48 11.93
C VAL A 157 -13.15 -23.65 13.16
N ASP A 158 -13.17 -24.29 14.34
CA ASP A 158 -13.03 -23.57 15.61
C ASP A 158 -11.58 -23.15 15.90
N THR A 159 -10.60 -23.83 15.29
CA THR A 159 -9.18 -23.59 15.53
C THR A 159 -8.46 -23.32 14.20
N PRO A 160 -7.56 -22.34 14.13
CA PRO A 160 -6.83 -22.02 12.90
C PRO A 160 -5.81 -23.10 12.48
N MET A 161 -5.50 -24.07 13.35
CA MET A 161 -4.57 -25.15 13.06
C MET A 161 -4.83 -26.34 14.00
N GLU A 162 -4.65 -27.55 13.50
CA GLU A 162 -4.77 -28.74 14.32
C GLU A 162 -3.73 -28.79 15.44
N VAL A 163 -4.16 -29.17 16.64
CA VAL A 163 -3.29 -29.29 17.81
C VAL A 163 -2.45 -30.59 17.71
N ASN A 164 -1.17 -30.50 18.05
CA ASN A 164 -0.21 -31.63 18.06
C ASN A 164 0.21 -32.20 16.70
N VAL A 165 -0.12 -31.55 15.59
CA VAL A 165 0.42 -31.93 14.29
C VAL A 165 1.82 -31.32 14.11
N LYS A 166 2.80 -32.17 13.78
CA LYS A 166 4.16 -31.73 13.45
C LYS A 166 4.31 -31.68 11.93
N TYR A 167 4.29 -30.46 11.41
CA TYR A 167 4.53 -30.22 9.98
C TYR A 167 6.04 -30.38 9.69
N ARG A 168 6.42 -31.35 8.86
CA ARG A 168 7.81 -31.61 8.51
C ARG A 168 8.13 -31.13 7.11
N LYS A 169 9.35 -30.63 6.92
CA LYS A 169 9.81 -30.10 5.62
C LYS A 169 9.86 -31.18 4.53
N ASP A 170 10.08 -32.44 4.90
CA ASP A 170 10.40 -33.53 3.99
C ASP A 170 9.26 -34.57 3.84
N GLU A 171 8.06 -34.26 4.34
CA GLU A 171 6.94 -35.20 4.32
C GLU A 171 5.96 -34.89 3.17
N GLY A 172 5.68 -35.92 2.36
CA GLY A 172 4.81 -35.84 1.18
C GLY A 172 5.50 -35.30 -0.07
N ASP A 173 4.75 -35.19 -1.18
CA ASP A 173 5.25 -34.74 -2.47
C ASP A 173 5.29 -33.21 -2.56
N LEU A 174 6.27 -32.70 -3.30
CA LEU A 174 6.39 -31.28 -3.59
C LEU A 174 5.20 -30.81 -4.42
N LEU A 175 4.76 -29.57 -4.19
CA LEU A 175 3.81 -28.92 -5.09
C LEU A 175 4.48 -28.63 -6.43
N ASP A 176 3.82 -29.01 -7.52
CA ASP A 176 4.26 -28.70 -8.88
C ASP A 176 4.31 -27.19 -9.11
N ASP A 177 3.28 -26.46 -8.62
CA ASP A 177 3.25 -25.01 -8.61
C ASP A 177 3.09 -24.45 -7.19
N PRO A 178 4.16 -23.88 -6.60
CA PRO A 178 4.11 -23.29 -5.28
C PRO A 178 3.46 -21.90 -5.23
N THR A 179 3.02 -21.34 -6.36
CA THR A 179 2.57 -19.96 -6.48
C THR A 179 1.33 -19.70 -5.63
N LEU A 180 0.34 -20.59 -5.69
CA LEU A 180 -0.88 -20.46 -4.90
C LEU A 180 -0.57 -20.48 -3.39
N TYR A 181 0.24 -21.44 -2.95
CA TYR A 181 0.65 -21.54 -1.54
C TYR A 181 1.30 -20.25 -1.04
N ARG A 182 2.29 -19.74 -1.77
CA ARG A 182 2.99 -18.49 -1.42
C ARG A 182 2.06 -17.28 -1.39
N ARG A 183 1.10 -17.23 -2.33
CA ARG A 183 0.10 -16.18 -2.39
C ARG A 183 -0.83 -16.22 -1.19
N LEU A 184 -1.35 -17.39 -0.82
CA LEU A 184 -2.22 -17.57 0.34
C LEU A 184 -1.49 -17.21 1.63
N VAL A 185 -0.32 -17.80 1.88
CA VAL A 185 0.47 -17.50 3.09
C VAL A 185 0.85 -16.03 3.17
N GLY A 186 1.31 -15.42 2.07
CA GLY A 186 1.61 -13.98 2.02
C GLY A 186 0.38 -13.12 2.36
N SER A 187 -0.78 -13.51 1.86
CA SER A 187 -2.04 -12.82 2.15
C SER A 187 -2.47 -13.00 3.61
N LEU A 188 -2.31 -14.17 4.17
CA LEU A 188 -2.58 -14.45 5.59
C LEU A 188 -1.63 -13.69 6.51
N ILE A 189 -0.35 -13.53 6.14
CA ILE A 189 0.60 -12.67 6.88
C ILE A 189 0.06 -11.23 6.95
N TYR A 190 -0.45 -10.68 5.85
CA TYR A 190 -1.07 -9.36 5.87
C TYR A 190 -2.34 -9.31 6.73
N LEU A 191 -3.15 -10.37 6.72
CA LEU A 191 -4.35 -10.48 7.54
C LEU A 191 -4.05 -10.44 9.05
N THR A 192 -2.87 -10.90 9.49
CA THR A 192 -2.48 -10.84 10.92
C THR A 192 -2.40 -9.41 11.47
N THR A 193 -2.41 -8.38 10.62
CA THR A 193 -2.48 -6.98 11.03
C THR A 193 -3.71 -6.67 11.87
N THR A 194 -4.86 -7.32 11.57
CA THR A 194 -6.11 -7.17 12.35
C THR A 194 -6.54 -8.46 13.05
N ARG A 195 -6.07 -9.62 12.59
CA ARG A 195 -6.36 -10.95 13.13
C ARG A 195 -5.11 -11.57 13.76
N HIS A 196 -4.71 -11.02 14.91
CA HIS A 196 -3.54 -11.50 15.66
C HIS A 196 -3.70 -12.93 16.17
N ASP A 197 -4.93 -13.38 16.35
CA ASP A 197 -5.28 -14.73 16.80
C ASP A 197 -4.77 -15.85 15.87
N ILE A 198 -4.66 -15.59 14.55
CA ILE A 198 -4.13 -16.56 13.59
C ILE A 198 -2.61 -16.48 13.40
N SER A 199 -1.91 -15.53 14.05
CA SER A 199 -0.49 -15.24 13.78
C SER A 199 0.41 -16.46 13.95
N TYR A 200 0.16 -17.30 14.96
CA TYR A 200 0.95 -18.51 15.19
C TYR A 200 0.79 -19.51 14.03
N ALA A 201 -0.44 -19.78 13.60
CA ALA A 201 -0.73 -20.69 12.49
C ALA A 201 -0.08 -20.22 11.19
N VAL A 202 -0.23 -18.92 10.89
CA VAL A 202 0.37 -18.29 9.71
C VAL A 202 1.90 -18.35 9.75
N HIS A 203 2.50 -18.13 10.93
CA HIS A 203 3.94 -18.27 11.11
C HIS A 203 4.41 -19.72 10.85
N GLN A 204 3.67 -20.73 11.34
CA GLN A 204 3.99 -22.14 11.06
C GLN A 204 3.93 -22.42 9.55
N ALA A 205 2.86 -22.00 8.87
CA ALA A 205 2.74 -22.17 7.42
C ALA A 205 3.86 -21.46 6.66
N SER A 206 4.27 -20.26 7.08
CA SER A 206 5.30 -19.46 6.39
C SER A 206 6.67 -20.14 6.31
N GLN A 207 6.98 -21.07 7.22
CA GLN A 207 8.25 -21.80 7.23
C GLN A 207 8.45 -22.70 6.01
N PHE A 208 7.36 -23.04 5.29
CA PHE A 208 7.40 -23.95 4.13
C PHE A 208 7.34 -23.23 2.78
N MET A 209 7.35 -21.89 2.75
CA MET A 209 7.22 -21.10 1.50
C MET A 209 8.30 -21.39 0.46
N THR A 210 9.49 -21.81 0.88
CA THR A 210 10.60 -22.13 -0.04
C THR A 210 10.31 -23.37 -0.86
N SER A 211 9.81 -24.46 -0.22
CA SER A 211 9.55 -25.76 -0.84
C SER A 211 8.25 -26.36 -0.29
N PRO A 212 7.09 -25.77 -0.63
CA PRO A 212 5.81 -26.26 -0.11
C PRO A 212 5.45 -27.61 -0.72
N ARG A 213 4.75 -28.41 0.05
CA ARG A 213 4.27 -29.74 -0.33
C ARG A 213 2.74 -29.78 -0.30
N HIS A 214 2.13 -30.77 -0.93
CA HIS A 214 0.67 -30.93 -0.94
C HIS A 214 0.07 -30.94 0.48
N PHE A 215 0.75 -31.58 1.40
CA PHE A 215 0.37 -31.57 2.81
C PHE A 215 0.35 -30.16 3.44
N HIS A 216 1.32 -29.30 3.09
CA HIS A 216 1.36 -27.93 3.59
C HIS A 216 0.22 -27.08 3.02
N LEU A 217 -0.18 -27.32 1.77
CA LEU A 217 -1.30 -26.59 1.15
C LEU A 217 -2.64 -26.94 1.80
N ALA A 218 -2.82 -28.19 2.24
CA ALA A 218 -4.04 -28.61 2.93
C ALA A 218 -4.25 -27.93 4.30
N VAL A 219 -3.21 -27.28 4.84
CA VAL A 219 -3.23 -26.61 6.16
C VAL A 219 -3.47 -25.10 6.04
N VAL A 220 -3.28 -24.52 4.87
CA VAL A 220 -3.42 -23.08 4.60
C VAL A 220 -4.80 -22.76 4.08
#